data_fbe8ea12eaba23e62b03f170e35dfe83
#
_entry.id   fbe8ea12eaba23e62b03f170e35dfe83
#
_cell.length_a   1.000
_cell.length_b   1.000
_cell.length_c   1.000
_cell.angle_alpha   90.00
_cell.angle_beta   90.00
_cell.angle_gamma   90.00
#
_symmetry.space_group_name_H-M   'P 1'
#
loop_
_entity.id
_entity.type
_entity.pdbx_description
1 polymer ?
#
loop_
_entity_poly.entity_id
_entity_poly.type
_entity_poly.pdbx_seq_one_letter_code
_entity_poly.pdbx_strand_id
1 'polypeptide(L)'
;CTIHFNDPKAKEPERTSLFITEGNSASGSITTCRDPKYQAVFSLRGKPLNCYGQSKKVVYENEEFNLLQAALNIEDGLDGLRYNRIIIATDADDDGMHIRLLLITFFLQFFPELVRRGHVFILETPLFRVFLPKEHKKSDNFMTSTPAKKKGRTKKTAEEAPAEELVTNIYCYNEAQKQAALKKLGKRALVTRFKGLGEISPEQFKDWISEENIKLDPIRIRKEDNLSNLLM
;
A
#
# COMPACT_ATOMS: atom_id res chain seq x y z
N CYS A 1 -15.25 -1.95 -10.65
CA CYS A 1 -14.14 -1.35 -9.92
C CYS A 1 -14.64 -0.16 -9.08
N THR A 2 -13.89 0.19 -8.08
CA THR A 2 -14.18 1.32 -7.19
C THR A 2 -12.99 2.25 -7.20
N ILE A 3 -13.25 3.58 -7.25
CA ILE A 3 -12.21 4.60 -7.26
C ILE A 3 -12.42 5.52 -6.07
N HIS A 4 -11.36 5.73 -5.29
CA HIS A 4 -11.30 6.71 -4.22
C HIS A 4 -10.26 7.77 -4.61
N PHE A 5 -10.71 8.89 -5.15
CA PHE A 5 -9.85 9.98 -5.60
C PHE A 5 -9.13 10.68 -4.43
N ASN A 6 -8.02 11.31 -4.74
CA ASN A 6 -7.35 12.26 -3.84
C ASN A 6 -8.04 13.63 -3.85
N ASP A 7 -7.61 14.54 -2.96
CA ASP A 7 -8.08 15.93 -2.97
C ASP A 7 -7.63 16.63 -4.28
N PRO A 8 -8.57 17.16 -5.08
CA PRO A 8 -8.24 17.86 -6.31
C PRO A 8 -7.48 19.18 -6.10
N LYS A 9 -7.38 19.66 -4.84
CA LYS A 9 -6.65 20.88 -4.47
C LYS A 9 -5.19 20.62 -4.09
N ALA A 10 -4.68 19.38 -4.24
CA ALA A 10 -3.28 19.08 -4.00
C ALA A 10 -2.37 19.97 -4.88
N LYS A 11 -1.47 20.72 -4.24
CA LYS A 11 -0.58 21.68 -4.92
C LYS A 11 0.75 21.08 -5.37
N GLU A 12 1.04 19.87 -4.94
CA GLU A 12 2.32 19.17 -5.16
C GLU A 12 2.07 17.92 -6.03
N PRO A 13 1.94 18.07 -7.36
CA PRO A 13 1.57 16.95 -8.24
C PRO A 13 2.58 15.82 -8.20
N GLU A 14 3.85 16.09 -7.93
CA GLU A 14 4.93 15.10 -7.80
C GLU A 14 4.72 14.12 -6.63
N ARG A 15 3.93 14.50 -5.62
CA ARG A 15 3.58 13.65 -4.48
C ARG A 15 2.37 12.77 -4.72
N THR A 16 1.63 13.02 -5.78
CA THR A 16 0.38 12.30 -6.06
C THR A 16 0.65 10.84 -6.43
N SER A 17 -0.18 9.94 -5.91
CA SER A 17 -0.05 8.50 -6.14
C SER A 17 -1.41 7.86 -6.35
N LEU A 18 -1.51 6.92 -7.30
CA LEU A 18 -2.66 6.04 -7.47
C LEU A 18 -2.23 4.61 -7.14
N PHE A 19 -2.83 4.02 -6.12
CA PHE A 19 -2.67 2.60 -5.82
C PHE A 19 -3.69 1.79 -6.60
N ILE A 20 -3.23 0.83 -7.40
CA ILE A 20 -4.09 -0.15 -8.09
C ILE A 20 -4.06 -1.43 -7.28
N THR A 21 -5.21 -1.84 -6.74
CA THR A 21 -5.32 -2.97 -5.83
C THR A 21 -6.14 -4.10 -6.41
N GLU A 22 -5.86 -5.31 -5.94
CA GLU A 22 -6.66 -6.50 -6.19
C GLU A 22 -7.85 -6.54 -5.22
N GLY A 23 -9.04 -6.21 -5.74
CA GLY A 23 -10.28 -6.33 -4.97
C GLY A 23 -10.45 -5.35 -3.81
N ASN A 24 -11.53 -5.54 -3.06
CA ASN A 24 -11.99 -4.59 -2.06
C ASN A 24 -11.25 -4.70 -0.72
N SER A 25 -10.62 -5.81 -0.42
CA SER A 25 -9.98 -6.06 0.89
C SER A 25 -8.75 -5.16 1.09
N ALA A 26 -7.80 -5.23 0.17
CA ALA A 26 -6.61 -4.38 0.17
C ALA A 26 -6.98 -2.90 -0.04
N SER A 27 -7.91 -2.62 -0.96
CA SER A 27 -8.41 -1.28 -1.22
C SER A 27 -9.01 -0.64 0.02
N GLY A 28 -9.79 -1.39 0.81
CA GLY A 28 -10.38 -0.91 2.06
C GLY A 28 -9.33 -0.50 3.10
N SER A 29 -8.30 -1.33 3.28
CA SER A 29 -7.20 -1.03 4.20
C SER A 29 -6.44 0.23 3.78
N ILE A 30 -6.06 0.34 2.50
CA ILE A 30 -5.34 1.52 1.98
C ILE A 30 -6.23 2.77 2.05
N THR A 31 -7.50 2.68 1.67
CA THR A 31 -8.45 3.81 1.68
C THR A 31 -8.62 4.39 3.09
N THR A 32 -8.62 3.53 4.11
CA THR A 32 -8.78 3.96 5.50
C THR A 32 -7.55 4.68 6.05
N CYS A 33 -6.34 4.29 5.61
CA CYS A 33 -5.09 4.79 6.19
C CYS A 33 -4.30 5.76 5.28
N ARG A 34 -4.69 5.90 3.99
CA ARG A 34 -4.01 6.76 3.02
C ARG A 34 -4.02 8.24 3.42
N ASP A 35 -3.11 9.01 2.86
CA ASP A 35 -3.22 10.46 2.86
C ASP A 35 -4.17 10.88 1.72
N PRO A 36 -5.43 11.28 2.02
CA PRO A 36 -6.41 11.63 0.99
C PRO A 36 -6.03 12.86 0.18
N LYS A 37 -5.05 13.64 0.63
CA LYS A 37 -4.56 14.82 -0.11
C LYS A 37 -3.78 14.42 -1.36
N TYR A 38 -2.98 13.36 -1.28
CA TYR A 38 -2.06 12.97 -2.35
C TYR A 38 -2.30 11.56 -2.90
N GLN A 39 -2.98 10.70 -2.14
CA GLN A 39 -3.11 9.30 -2.46
C GLN A 39 -4.54 8.95 -2.89
N ALA A 40 -4.66 8.25 -4.01
CA ALA A 40 -5.89 7.69 -4.53
C ALA A 40 -5.80 6.17 -4.59
N VAL A 41 -6.94 5.50 -4.63
CA VAL A 41 -7.01 4.03 -4.73
C VAL A 41 -7.97 3.63 -5.83
N PHE A 42 -7.52 2.74 -6.70
CA PHE A 42 -8.30 2.09 -7.75
C PHE A 42 -8.38 0.59 -7.46
N SER A 43 -9.57 0.07 -7.22
CA SER A 43 -9.79 -1.33 -6.92
C SER A 43 -10.29 -2.08 -8.15
N LEU A 44 -9.56 -3.11 -8.58
CA LEU A 44 -9.98 -4.04 -9.63
C LEU A 44 -11.09 -4.97 -9.12
N ARG A 45 -11.91 -5.50 -10.02
CA ARG A 45 -12.97 -6.50 -9.71
C ARG A 45 -12.51 -7.94 -9.89
N GLY A 46 -11.22 -8.18 -9.96
CA GLY A 46 -10.61 -9.47 -10.19
C GLY A 46 -9.46 -9.37 -11.19
N LYS A 47 -9.19 -10.44 -11.91
CA LYS A 47 -8.11 -10.45 -12.92
C LYS A 47 -8.52 -9.59 -14.13
N PRO A 48 -7.74 -8.57 -14.47
CA PRO A 48 -8.02 -7.74 -15.64
C PRO A 48 -7.81 -8.51 -16.94
N LEU A 49 -8.34 -7.97 -18.04
CA LEU A 49 -8.16 -8.52 -19.38
C LEU A 49 -6.67 -8.68 -19.73
N ASN A 50 -6.30 -9.83 -20.31
CA ASN A 50 -4.99 -9.95 -20.94
C ASN A 50 -4.95 -9.13 -22.23
N CYS A 51 -4.23 -8.03 -22.19
CA CYS A 51 -4.11 -7.08 -23.31
C CYS A 51 -3.12 -7.50 -24.39
N TYR A 52 -2.34 -8.56 -24.14
CA TYR A 52 -1.30 -8.98 -25.09
C TYR A 52 -1.91 -9.29 -26.47
N GLY A 53 -1.37 -8.65 -27.51
CA GLY A 53 -1.86 -8.81 -28.89
C GLY A 53 -3.23 -8.21 -29.18
N GLN A 54 -3.89 -7.59 -28.22
CA GLN A 54 -5.19 -6.96 -28.41
C GLN A 54 -5.04 -5.57 -29.05
N SER A 55 -6.09 -5.16 -29.79
CA SER A 55 -6.17 -3.81 -30.35
C SER A 55 -6.58 -2.79 -29.26
N LYS A 56 -6.25 -1.52 -29.47
CA LYS A 56 -6.72 -0.43 -28.60
C LYS A 56 -8.22 -0.43 -28.42
N LYS A 57 -8.99 -0.75 -29.46
CA LYS A 57 -10.45 -0.81 -29.42
C LYS A 57 -10.94 -1.79 -28.36
N VAL A 58 -10.41 -3.02 -28.34
CA VAL A 58 -10.79 -4.06 -27.38
C VAL A 58 -10.48 -3.62 -25.94
N VAL A 59 -9.34 -2.95 -25.74
CA VAL A 59 -8.94 -2.46 -24.43
C VAL A 59 -9.80 -1.31 -23.95
N TYR A 60 -10.19 -0.39 -24.84
CA TYR A 60 -11.11 0.70 -24.52
C TYR A 60 -12.56 0.25 -24.28
N GLU A 61 -12.98 -0.87 -24.89
CA GLU A 61 -14.27 -1.49 -24.61
C GLU A 61 -14.28 -2.23 -23.26
N ASN A 62 -13.11 -2.54 -22.68
CA ASN A 62 -13.04 -3.14 -21.37
C ASN A 62 -13.28 -2.08 -20.28
N GLU A 63 -14.33 -2.27 -19.47
CA GLU A 63 -14.78 -1.31 -18.47
C GLU A 63 -13.67 -0.92 -17.48
N GLU A 64 -12.87 -1.89 -16.99
CA GLU A 64 -11.83 -1.61 -15.99
C GLU A 64 -10.68 -0.79 -16.55
N PHE A 65 -10.21 -1.14 -17.76
CA PHE A 65 -9.13 -0.38 -18.38
C PHE A 65 -9.59 0.99 -18.88
N ASN A 66 -10.83 1.12 -19.33
CA ASN A 66 -11.42 2.40 -19.68
C ASN A 66 -11.45 3.32 -18.44
N LEU A 67 -11.98 2.82 -17.32
CA LEU A 67 -12.04 3.58 -16.06
C LEU A 67 -10.64 3.88 -15.52
N LEU A 68 -9.66 2.99 -15.67
CA LEU A 68 -8.28 3.24 -15.24
C LEU A 68 -7.63 4.35 -16.07
N GLN A 69 -7.83 4.35 -17.38
CA GLN A 69 -7.33 5.41 -18.27
C GLN A 69 -7.95 6.77 -17.92
N ALA A 70 -9.27 6.80 -17.73
CA ALA A 70 -9.98 8.01 -17.33
C ALA A 70 -9.52 8.51 -15.93
N ALA A 71 -9.30 7.59 -14.97
CA ALA A 71 -8.79 7.93 -13.65
C ALA A 71 -7.39 8.55 -13.70
N LEU A 72 -6.53 8.05 -14.59
CA LEU A 72 -5.18 8.54 -14.82
C LEU A 72 -5.15 9.80 -15.71
N ASN A 73 -6.23 10.06 -16.46
CA ASN A 73 -6.32 11.11 -17.47
C ASN A 73 -5.24 10.98 -18.56
N ILE A 74 -5.14 9.78 -19.15
CA ILE A 74 -4.13 9.43 -20.16
C ILE A 74 -4.73 9.07 -21.52
N GLU A 75 -6.01 9.28 -21.74
CA GLU A 75 -6.71 8.92 -22.97
C GLU A 75 -6.15 9.68 -24.19
N ASP A 76 -5.85 10.98 -24.01
CA ASP A 76 -5.36 11.88 -25.06
C ASP A 76 -3.83 12.15 -24.96
N GLY A 77 -3.11 11.39 -24.13
CA GLY A 77 -1.68 11.55 -23.91
C GLY A 77 -1.31 11.74 -22.45
N LEU A 78 -0.04 12.06 -22.19
CA LEU A 78 0.50 12.14 -20.82
C LEU A 78 0.56 13.57 -20.25
N ASP A 79 0.24 14.60 -21.03
CA ASP A 79 0.34 15.99 -20.56
C ASP A 79 -0.65 16.31 -19.45
N GLY A 80 -1.77 15.58 -19.42
CA GLY A 80 -2.78 15.68 -18.37
C GLY A 80 -2.67 14.65 -17.26
N LEU A 81 -1.55 13.93 -17.14
CA LEU A 81 -1.37 12.87 -16.16
C LEU A 81 -1.71 13.34 -14.74
N ARG A 82 -2.70 12.68 -14.12
CA ARG A 82 -3.22 13.09 -12.81
C ARG A 82 -2.36 12.65 -11.63
N TYR A 83 -1.70 11.50 -11.74
CA TYR A 83 -0.90 10.93 -10.67
C TYR A 83 0.53 10.70 -11.11
N ASN A 84 1.47 11.27 -10.37
CA ASN A 84 2.90 11.13 -10.67
C ASN A 84 3.41 9.70 -10.42
N ARG A 85 2.82 8.98 -9.47
CA ARG A 85 3.16 7.60 -9.15
C ARG A 85 1.94 6.70 -9.33
N ILE A 86 2.06 5.69 -10.18
CA ILE A 86 1.08 4.64 -10.41
C ILE A 86 1.64 3.38 -9.78
N ILE A 87 1.02 2.93 -8.70
CA ILE A 87 1.57 1.90 -7.81
C ILE A 87 0.70 0.66 -7.90
N ILE A 88 1.25 -0.42 -8.45
CA ILE A 88 0.60 -1.73 -8.50
C ILE A 88 0.77 -2.38 -7.14
N ALA A 89 -0.33 -2.51 -6.38
CA ALA A 89 -0.39 -3.05 -5.04
C ALA A 89 -1.21 -4.33 -5.03
N THR A 90 -0.57 -5.45 -5.34
CA THR A 90 -1.17 -6.79 -5.36
C THR A 90 -0.57 -7.66 -4.27
N ASP A 91 -1.28 -8.71 -3.89
CA ASP A 91 -0.80 -9.69 -2.92
C ASP A 91 0.48 -10.39 -3.39
N ALA A 92 1.23 -10.95 -2.43
CA ALA A 92 2.48 -11.66 -2.70
C ALA A 92 2.23 -13.16 -3.02
N ASP A 93 1.07 -13.50 -3.58
CA ASP A 93 0.69 -14.83 -4.01
C ASP A 93 0.67 -14.96 -5.55
N ASP A 94 0.32 -16.15 -6.04
CA ASP A 94 0.30 -16.45 -7.48
C ASP A 94 -0.74 -15.62 -8.23
N ASP A 95 -1.90 -15.35 -7.63
CA ASP A 95 -2.96 -14.54 -8.23
C ASP A 95 -2.56 -13.07 -8.31
N GLY A 96 -2.00 -12.52 -7.24
CA GLY A 96 -1.48 -11.15 -7.22
C GLY A 96 -0.32 -10.96 -8.21
N MET A 97 0.56 -11.97 -8.35
CA MET A 97 1.63 -11.94 -9.35
C MET A 97 1.07 -11.95 -10.78
N HIS A 98 0.03 -12.73 -11.04
CA HIS A 98 -0.63 -12.77 -12.34
C HIS A 98 -1.30 -11.42 -12.67
N ILE A 99 -2.06 -10.83 -11.74
CA ILE A 99 -2.68 -9.51 -11.91
C ILE A 99 -1.61 -8.44 -12.17
N ARG A 100 -0.50 -8.47 -11.44
CA ARG A 100 0.65 -7.59 -11.66
C ARG A 100 1.16 -7.67 -13.09
N LEU A 101 1.35 -8.89 -13.60
CA LEU A 101 1.83 -9.11 -14.96
C LEU A 101 0.86 -8.58 -16.01
N LEU A 102 -0.45 -8.77 -15.82
CA LEU A 102 -1.49 -8.26 -16.72
C LEU A 102 -1.50 -6.73 -16.76
N LEU A 103 -1.36 -6.06 -15.62
CA LEU A 103 -1.26 -4.60 -15.54
C LEU A 103 0.04 -4.07 -16.19
N ILE A 104 1.17 -4.73 -15.95
CA ILE A 104 2.44 -4.38 -16.59
C ILE A 104 2.31 -4.50 -18.11
N THR A 105 1.71 -5.58 -18.62
CA THR A 105 1.45 -5.79 -20.05
C THR A 105 0.60 -4.67 -20.63
N PHE A 106 -0.45 -4.25 -19.93
CA PHE A 106 -1.28 -3.11 -20.32
C PHE A 106 -0.46 -1.83 -20.47
N PHE A 107 0.33 -1.47 -19.44
CA PHE A 107 1.13 -0.24 -19.50
C PHE A 107 2.23 -0.30 -20.55
N LEU A 108 2.92 -1.43 -20.69
CA LEU A 108 3.99 -1.58 -21.68
C LEU A 108 3.47 -1.53 -23.12
N GLN A 109 2.31 -2.12 -23.38
CA GLN A 109 1.77 -2.21 -24.74
C GLN A 109 1.08 -0.91 -25.18
N PHE A 110 0.34 -0.25 -24.31
CA PHE A 110 -0.47 0.90 -24.68
C PHE A 110 0.07 2.25 -24.20
N PHE A 111 0.86 2.26 -23.15
CA PHE A 111 1.42 3.46 -22.53
C PHE A 111 2.91 3.32 -22.20
N PRO A 112 3.77 2.90 -23.16
CA PRO A 112 5.19 2.67 -22.89
C PRO A 112 5.93 3.93 -22.42
N GLU A 113 5.49 5.12 -22.84
CA GLU A 113 6.07 6.39 -22.38
C GLU A 113 5.82 6.65 -20.89
N LEU A 114 4.70 6.18 -20.35
CA LEU A 114 4.41 6.27 -18.93
C LEU A 114 5.44 5.48 -18.10
N VAL A 115 5.81 4.30 -18.60
CA VAL A 115 6.86 3.45 -18.00
C VAL A 115 8.25 4.07 -18.20
N ARG A 116 8.58 4.55 -19.40
CA ARG A 116 9.88 5.18 -19.69
C ARG A 116 10.14 6.43 -18.86
N ARG A 117 9.09 7.22 -18.58
CA ARG A 117 9.16 8.40 -17.71
C ARG A 117 9.21 8.05 -16.23
N GLY A 118 9.11 6.77 -15.87
CA GLY A 118 9.27 6.30 -14.48
C GLY A 118 8.07 6.55 -13.60
N HIS A 119 6.85 6.52 -14.14
CA HIS A 119 5.62 6.72 -13.38
C HIS A 119 5.01 5.44 -12.82
N VAL A 120 5.44 4.26 -13.28
CA VAL A 120 4.83 2.97 -12.90
C VAL A 120 5.74 2.19 -11.95
N PHE A 121 5.16 1.78 -10.82
CA PHE A 121 5.87 1.12 -9.74
C PHE A 121 5.12 -0.13 -9.27
N ILE A 122 5.87 -1.05 -8.70
CA ILE A 122 5.34 -2.17 -7.92
C ILE A 122 5.54 -1.85 -6.44
N LEU A 123 4.49 -2.01 -5.63
CA LEU A 123 4.62 -1.91 -4.18
C LEU A 123 5.28 -3.18 -3.65
N GLU A 124 6.45 -3.05 -3.02
CA GLU A 124 7.06 -4.16 -2.29
C GLU A 124 6.26 -4.44 -1.02
N THR A 125 5.68 -5.64 -0.91
CA THR A 125 4.93 -6.08 0.26
C THR A 125 5.83 -6.85 1.22
N PRO A 126 5.83 -6.54 2.54
CA PRO A 126 6.59 -7.33 3.50
C PRO A 126 6.01 -8.74 3.63
N LEU A 127 6.89 -9.74 3.70
CA LEU A 127 6.50 -11.14 3.95
C LEU A 127 6.37 -11.43 5.45
N PHE A 128 7.13 -10.70 6.29
CA PHE A 128 7.14 -10.92 7.73
C PHE A 128 7.19 -9.60 8.48
N ARG A 129 6.59 -9.60 9.66
CA ARG A 129 6.76 -8.59 10.71
C ARG A 129 7.41 -9.24 11.91
N VAL A 130 8.52 -8.69 12.38
CA VAL A 130 9.19 -9.09 13.62
C VAL A 130 9.04 -7.98 14.64
N PHE A 131 8.51 -8.28 15.82
CA PHE A 131 8.20 -7.26 16.81
C PHE A 131 8.33 -7.78 18.24
N LEU A 132 8.48 -6.86 19.18
CA LEU A 132 8.40 -7.18 20.60
C LEU A 132 6.95 -7.00 21.09
N PRO A 133 6.36 -8.00 21.79
CA PRO A 133 5.05 -7.86 22.38
C PRO A 133 5.08 -6.76 23.45
N LYS A 134 4.01 -5.95 23.54
CA LYS A 134 3.83 -5.03 24.68
C LYS A 134 3.76 -5.86 25.96
N GLU A 135 4.60 -5.57 26.93
CA GLU A 135 4.45 -6.14 28.28
C GLU A 135 3.18 -5.55 28.88
N HIS A 136 2.13 -6.35 28.99
CA HIS A 136 1.04 -6.02 29.89
C HIS A 136 1.62 -6.06 31.31
N LYS A 137 1.89 -4.90 31.92
CA LYS A 137 2.05 -4.82 33.37
C LYS A 137 0.76 -5.40 33.93
N LYS A 138 0.81 -6.62 34.48
CA LYS A 138 -0.22 -7.15 35.36
C LYS A 138 -0.33 -6.16 36.51
N SER A 139 -1.39 -5.37 36.53
CA SER A 139 -1.77 -4.68 37.74
C SER A 139 -2.26 -5.76 38.71
N ASP A 140 -1.36 -6.18 39.60
CA ASP A 140 -1.75 -6.92 40.80
C ASP A 140 -2.59 -5.98 41.69
N ASN A 141 -3.85 -5.84 41.34
CA ASN A 141 -4.84 -5.33 42.27
C ASN A 141 -5.59 -6.52 42.85
N PHE A 142 -4.97 -7.14 43.84
CA PHE A 142 -5.67 -7.97 44.80
C PHE A 142 -6.61 -7.06 45.62
N MET A 143 -7.90 -7.36 45.54
CA MET A 143 -8.97 -6.68 46.28
C MET A 143 -8.74 -6.67 47.79
N THR A 144 -8.86 -5.50 48.38
CA THR A 144 -9.46 -5.40 49.71
C THR A 144 -10.54 -4.33 49.69
N SER A 145 -11.74 -4.80 49.93
CA SER A 145 -12.95 -4.01 50.12
C SER A 145 -12.89 -3.17 51.38
N THR A 146 -13.30 -1.90 51.35
CA THR A 146 -14.33 -1.32 52.20
C THR A 146 -14.51 0.19 51.93
N PRO A 147 -15.71 0.76 52.17
CA PRO A 147 -16.11 2.04 51.61
C PRO A 147 -16.05 3.19 52.61
N ALA A 148 -15.71 4.40 52.20
CA ALA A 148 -16.28 5.63 52.80
C ALA A 148 -15.92 6.93 52.03
N LYS A 149 -16.96 7.55 51.53
CA LYS A 149 -17.36 8.97 51.55
C LYS A 149 -16.35 10.13 51.38
N LYS A 150 -16.73 10.95 50.42
CA LYS A 150 -16.87 12.43 50.39
C LYS A 150 -15.75 13.33 49.84
N LYS A 151 -16.18 13.97 48.72
CA LYS A 151 -16.03 15.41 48.37
C LYS A 151 -14.62 16.07 48.44
N GLY A 152 -14.16 16.45 47.27
CA GLY A 152 -13.13 17.47 47.13
C GLY A 152 -12.92 17.83 45.64
N ARG A 153 -13.46 19.00 45.27
CA ARG A 153 -13.36 19.61 43.92
C ARG A 153 -11.97 20.24 43.83
N THR A 154 -11.11 19.73 42.95
CA THR A 154 -9.84 20.41 42.62
C THR A 154 -9.53 20.26 41.12
N LYS A 155 -9.18 21.36 40.55
CA LYS A 155 -8.70 21.78 39.24
C LYS A 155 -8.14 20.69 38.32
N LYS A 156 -8.64 20.71 37.07
CA LYS A 156 -8.04 20.08 35.89
C LYS A 156 -6.62 20.62 35.68
N THR A 157 -5.63 19.82 35.98
CA THR A 157 -4.31 19.90 35.37
C THR A 157 -4.37 19.08 34.08
N ALA A 158 -3.82 19.62 33.01
CA ALA A 158 -3.70 18.94 31.73
C ALA A 158 -2.94 17.62 31.94
N GLU A 159 -3.64 16.50 31.73
CA GLU A 159 -3.00 15.19 31.61
C GLU A 159 -2.18 15.21 30.33
N GLU A 160 -0.87 15.14 30.48
CA GLU A 160 0.04 14.73 29.44
C GLU A 160 -0.42 13.37 28.91
N ALA A 161 -0.72 13.29 27.62
CA ALA A 161 -1.00 12.03 26.95
C ALA A 161 0.16 11.05 27.21
N PRO A 162 -0.11 9.79 27.59
CA PRO A 162 0.94 8.83 27.80
C PRO A 162 1.75 8.72 26.50
N ALA A 163 3.08 8.91 26.64
CA ALA A 163 4.03 8.68 25.56
C ALA A 163 3.72 7.28 24.98
N GLU A 164 3.31 7.21 23.71
CA GLU A 164 3.18 5.94 23.00
C GLU A 164 4.53 5.25 23.03
N GLU A 165 4.65 4.21 23.85
CA GLU A 165 5.83 3.34 23.84
C GLU A 165 5.96 2.80 22.41
N LEU A 166 6.99 3.25 21.70
CA LEU A 166 7.32 2.85 20.33
C LEU A 166 7.46 1.33 20.27
N VAL A 167 6.42 0.67 19.76
CA VAL A 167 6.49 -0.75 19.45
C VAL A 167 7.47 -0.88 18.29
N THR A 168 8.64 -1.43 18.55
CA THR A 168 9.65 -1.64 17.51
C THR A 168 9.17 -2.74 16.55
N ASN A 169 8.57 -2.32 15.44
CA ASN A 169 8.20 -3.20 14.34
C ASN A 169 9.32 -3.20 13.30
N ILE A 170 9.73 -4.39 12.85
CA ILE A 170 10.66 -4.55 11.73
C ILE A 170 9.94 -5.34 10.64
N TYR A 171 9.70 -4.70 9.51
CA TYR A 171 9.13 -5.33 8.33
C TYR A 171 10.24 -5.97 7.51
N CYS A 172 10.06 -7.24 7.13
CA CYS A 172 11.05 -8.06 6.45
C CYS A 172 10.48 -8.58 5.14
N TYR A 173 11.23 -8.41 4.06
CA TYR A 173 10.84 -8.75 2.69
C TYR A 173 11.42 -10.10 2.23
N ASN A 174 12.30 -10.69 3.03
CA ASN A 174 12.88 -12.01 2.78
C ASN A 174 13.30 -12.69 4.10
N GLU A 175 13.66 -13.96 3.99
CA GLU A 175 14.06 -14.77 5.14
C GLU A 175 15.34 -14.25 5.83
N ALA A 176 16.32 -13.77 5.06
CA ALA A 176 17.56 -13.22 5.61
C ALA A 176 17.30 -11.99 6.50
N GLN A 177 16.43 -11.08 6.07
CA GLN A 177 16.01 -9.91 6.87
C GLN A 177 15.26 -10.33 8.13
N LYS A 178 14.39 -11.35 8.04
CA LYS A 178 13.70 -11.91 9.20
C LYS A 178 14.70 -12.44 10.25
N GLN A 179 15.69 -13.21 9.83
CA GLN A 179 16.71 -13.73 10.74
C GLN A 179 17.56 -12.63 11.37
N ALA A 180 17.91 -11.59 10.60
CA ALA A 180 18.62 -10.42 11.13
C ALA A 180 17.78 -9.67 12.17
N ALA A 181 16.47 -9.47 11.89
CA ALA A 181 15.54 -8.81 12.80
C ALA A 181 15.36 -9.60 14.11
N LEU A 182 15.24 -10.96 14.03
CA LEU A 182 15.18 -11.83 15.19
C LEU A 182 16.44 -11.72 16.05
N LYS A 183 17.62 -11.69 15.44
CA LYS A 183 18.89 -11.48 16.17
C LYS A 183 18.92 -10.13 16.85
N LYS A 184 18.42 -9.09 16.20
CA LYS A 184 18.39 -7.69 16.74
C LYS A 184 17.45 -7.56 17.91
N LEU A 185 16.23 -8.13 17.83
CA LEU A 185 15.19 -8.01 18.86
C LEU A 185 15.33 -9.06 19.99
N GLY A 186 16.10 -10.10 19.76
CA GLY A 186 16.40 -11.13 20.75
C GLY A 186 15.28 -12.16 20.95
N LYS A 187 15.43 -12.98 22.01
CA LYS A 187 14.61 -14.18 22.24
C LYS A 187 13.11 -13.92 22.47
N ARG A 188 12.70 -12.69 22.81
CA ARG A 188 11.28 -12.35 23.03
C ARG A 188 10.57 -11.87 21.76
N ALA A 189 11.29 -11.79 20.64
CA ALA A 189 10.71 -11.34 19.40
C ALA A 189 9.67 -12.34 18.87
N LEU A 190 8.53 -11.81 18.45
CA LEU A 190 7.48 -12.56 17.77
C LEU A 190 7.54 -12.28 16.27
N VAL A 191 7.08 -13.26 15.49
CA VAL A 191 7.02 -13.15 14.03
C VAL A 191 5.57 -13.33 13.58
N THR A 192 5.09 -12.42 12.76
CA THR A 192 3.86 -12.58 11.98
C THR A 192 4.25 -12.71 10.50
N ARG A 193 3.67 -13.68 9.80
CA ARG A 193 3.79 -13.80 8.35
C ARG A 193 2.56 -13.19 7.71
N PHE A 194 2.75 -12.34 6.70
CA PHE A 194 1.68 -11.81 5.85
C PHE A 194 1.53 -12.69 4.62
N LYS A 195 0.29 -13.07 4.29
CA LYS A 195 -0.05 -13.80 3.07
C LYS A 195 -0.64 -12.87 2.01
N GLY A 196 -1.35 -11.84 2.45
CA GLY A 196 -1.97 -10.87 1.56
C GLY A 196 -2.05 -9.49 2.22
N LEU A 197 -2.30 -8.46 1.40
CA LEU A 197 -2.42 -7.07 1.85
C LEU A 197 -3.60 -6.87 2.82
N GLY A 198 -4.67 -7.66 2.67
CA GLY A 198 -5.84 -7.62 3.54
C GLY A 198 -5.58 -8.08 4.99
N GLU A 199 -4.45 -8.75 5.26
CA GLU A 199 -4.06 -9.18 6.61
C GLU A 199 -3.33 -8.09 7.40
N ILE A 200 -2.91 -7.00 6.73
CA ILE A 200 -2.20 -5.89 7.34
C ILE A 200 -3.22 -4.91 7.92
N SER A 201 -3.12 -4.61 9.23
CA SER A 201 -4.04 -3.66 9.86
C SER A 201 -3.89 -2.25 9.27
N PRO A 202 -4.94 -1.41 9.31
CA PRO A 202 -4.87 -0.04 8.80
C PRO A 202 -3.74 0.79 9.43
N GLU A 203 -3.46 0.63 10.73
CA GLU A 203 -2.37 1.34 11.41
C GLU A 203 -1.00 0.91 10.86
N GLN A 204 -0.82 -0.39 10.62
CA GLN A 204 0.41 -0.92 10.03
C GLN A 204 0.57 -0.45 8.58
N PHE A 205 -0.54 -0.42 7.82
CA PHE A 205 -0.55 0.12 6.46
C PHE A 205 -0.16 1.59 6.44
N LYS A 206 -0.71 2.41 7.35
CA LYS A 206 -0.42 3.84 7.44
C LYS A 206 1.08 4.10 7.62
N ASP A 207 1.72 3.33 8.49
CA ASP A 207 3.17 3.42 8.69
C ASP A 207 3.94 2.98 7.44
N TRP A 208 3.53 1.87 6.86
CA TRP A 208 4.23 1.24 5.74
C TRP A 208 4.11 2.00 4.41
N ILE A 209 2.93 2.56 4.07
CA ILE A 209 2.72 3.35 2.84
C ILE A 209 3.03 4.84 3.02
N SER A 210 3.52 5.25 4.19
CA SER A 210 3.99 6.62 4.41
C SER A 210 5.12 6.95 3.43
N GLU A 211 5.27 8.23 3.10
CA GLU A 211 6.28 8.69 2.13
C GLU A 211 7.72 8.32 2.53
N GLU A 212 7.97 8.17 3.84
CA GLU A 212 9.27 7.80 4.41
C GLU A 212 9.58 6.29 4.33
N ASN A 213 8.54 5.44 4.41
CA ASN A 213 8.71 3.99 4.56
C ASN A 213 8.33 3.19 3.32
N ILE A 214 7.57 3.79 2.41
CA ILE A 214 7.09 3.09 1.22
C ILE A 214 8.24 2.60 0.34
N LYS A 215 8.22 1.31 0.03
CA LYS A 215 9.18 0.71 -0.90
C LYS A 215 8.53 0.46 -2.24
N LEU A 216 9.04 1.15 -3.24
CA LEU A 216 8.56 1.08 -4.61
C LEU A 216 9.66 0.54 -5.52
N ASP A 217 9.34 -0.50 -6.28
CA ASP A 217 10.21 -1.03 -7.33
C ASP A 217 9.76 -0.45 -8.68
N PRO A 218 10.55 0.44 -9.32
CA PRO A 218 10.16 1.07 -10.58
C PRO A 218 10.21 0.07 -11.73
N ILE A 219 9.16 0.01 -12.54
CA ILE A 219 9.18 -0.73 -13.79
C ILE A 219 10.02 0.05 -14.79
N ARG A 220 11.03 -0.62 -15.35
CA ARG A 220 12.00 0.00 -16.28
C ARG A 220 12.03 -0.75 -17.61
N ILE A 221 12.05 0.01 -18.70
CA ILE A 221 12.37 -0.47 -20.03
C ILE A 221 13.82 -0.04 -20.30
N ARG A 222 14.72 -1.00 -20.56
CA ARG A 222 16.09 -0.69 -20.97
C ARG A 222 16.09 -0.19 -22.42
N LYS A 223 17.06 0.63 -22.79
CA LYS A 223 17.17 1.14 -24.17
C LYS A 223 17.35 0.03 -25.22
N GLU A 224 17.92 -1.09 -24.78
CA GLU A 224 18.18 -2.29 -25.59
C GLU A 224 16.95 -3.20 -25.71
N ASP A 225 15.93 -3.01 -24.85
CA ASP A 225 14.75 -3.85 -24.85
C ASP A 225 13.85 -3.51 -26.04
N ASN A 226 13.65 -4.48 -26.91
CA ASN A 226 12.60 -4.41 -27.90
C ASN A 226 11.28 -4.79 -27.21
N LEU A 227 10.32 -3.85 -27.13
CA LEU A 227 9.03 -4.08 -26.51
C LEU A 227 8.29 -5.31 -27.05
N SER A 228 8.47 -5.63 -28.32
CA SER A 228 7.90 -6.84 -28.94
C SER A 228 8.48 -8.12 -28.32
N ASN A 229 9.75 -8.10 -27.89
CA ASN A 229 10.40 -9.26 -27.27
C ASN A 229 10.11 -9.36 -25.76
N LEU A 230 9.76 -8.25 -25.09
CA LEU A 230 9.39 -8.25 -23.67
C LEU A 230 7.99 -8.76 -23.44
N LEU A 231 7.14 -8.73 -24.45
CA LEU A 231 5.74 -9.13 -24.39
C LEU A 231 5.50 -10.55 -24.94
N MET A 232 6.52 -11.22 -25.47
CA MET A 232 6.50 -12.63 -25.86
C MET A 232 6.81 -13.54 -24.68
#